data_0612fb320ea2a287e9f568a63f55c919
#
_entry.id   0612fb320ea2a287e9f568a63f55c919
#
_cell.length_a   1.000
_cell.length_b   1.000
_cell.length_c   1.000
_cell.angle_alpha   90.00
_cell.angle_beta   90.00
_cell.angle_gamma   90.00
#
_symmetry.space_group_name_H-M   'P 1'
#
loop_
_entity.id
_entity.type
_entity.pdbx_description
1 polymer ?
#
loop_
_entity_poly.entity_id
_entity_poly.type
_entity_poly.pdbx_seq_one_letter_code
_entity_poly.pdbx_strand_id
1 'polypeptide(L)'
;MRKTLLLLLAICVLPSAALAVDSYHEQDRVKDAGQVLKEILNIPENIPQDLLDKAECVVILPSVKKAAFVFGASYGRGVMICRGGQHFTGLWGAPALYALEGGSFGLQIGGEATDFVLLVMNPKGARSLLSSKVKLGGDASAAAGPKGRTAEGATDIVMSAEILSYSRNKGLFAGVSLEGSTLRSDNSANEKLYGQKLSAKQIIAENKVKTPACAQELVALLDKKSPKNLSDPKSLE
;
A
#
# COMPACT_ATOMS: atom_id res chain seq x y z
N MET A 1 -15.06 -71.18 -9.29
CA MET A 1 -15.02 -70.32 -8.08
C MET A 1 -14.09 -69.15 -8.39
N ARG A 2 -14.66 -68.03 -8.89
CA ARG A 2 -13.91 -66.81 -9.22
C ARG A 2 -14.36 -65.69 -8.27
N LYS A 3 -13.48 -65.29 -7.35
CA LYS A 3 -13.68 -64.12 -6.49
C LYS A 3 -13.18 -62.89 -7.23
N THR A 4 -14.08 -62.06 -7.70
CA THR A 4 -13.80 -60.76 -8.27
C THR A 4 -13.60 -59.74 -7.13
N LEU A 5 -12.39 -59.22 -7.02
CA LEU A 5 -12.00 -58.18 -6.07
C LEU A 5 -12.35 -56.82 -6.73
N LEU A 6 -13.39 -56.18 -6.20
CA LEU A 6 -13.74 -54.79 -6.56
C LEU A 6 -12.83 -53.83 -5.81
N LEU A 7 -11.89 -53.23 -6.50
CA LEU A 7 -11.05 -52.12 -5.99
C LEU A 7 -11.83 -50.82 -6.13
N LEU A 8 -12.36 -50.33 -5.02
CA LEU A 8 -12.97 -49.02 -4.91
C LEU A 8 -11.87 -47.93 -4.99
N LEU A 9 -11.83 -47.21 -6.09
CA LEU A 9 -10.98 -46.02 -6.29
C LEU A 9 -11.59 -44.86 -5.50
N ALA A 10 -11.08 -44.58 -4.31
CA ALA A 10 -11.42 -43.37 -3.55
C ALA A 10 -10.73 -42.18 -4.24
N ILE A 11 -11.48 -41.43 -5.02
CA ILE A 11 -11.06 -40.13 -5.56
C ILE A 11 -11.01 -39.13 -4.40
N CYS A 12 -9.81 -38.85 -3.91
CA CYS A 12 -9.56 -37.76 -2.96
C CYS A 12 -9.80 -36.42 -3.66
N VAL A 13 -10.97 -35.82 -3.47
CA VAL A 13 -11.24 -34.43 -3.81
C VAL A 13 -10.70 -33.57 -2.67
N LEU A 14 -9.45 -33.12 -2.78
CA LEU A 14 -8.89 -32.08 -1.92
C LEU A 14 -8.15 -31.10 -2.82
N PRO A 15 -8.71 -29.92 -3.07
CA PRO A 15 -7.88 -28.73 -2.89
C PRO A 15 -8.61 -27.39 -2.61
N SER A 16 -9.87 -27.37 -2.19
CA SER A 16 -10.54 -26.07 -1.99
C SER A 16 -10.12 -25.35 -0.70
N ALA A 17 -9.64 -26.06 0.31
CA ALA A 17 -9.28 -25.46 1.59
C ALA A 17 -7.97 -24.64 1.57
N ALA A 18 -6.98 -25.06 0.79
CA ALA A 18 -5.68 -24.38 0.73
C ALA A 18 -5.78 -22.98 0.06
N LEU A 19 -6.61 -22.84 -0.96
CA LEU A 19 -6.84 -21.55 -1.62
C LEU A 19 -7.63 -20.58 -0.73
N ALA A 20 -8.52 -21.09 0.12
CA ALA A 20 -9.31 -20.27 1.04
C ALA A 20 -8.45 -19.69 2.18
N VAL A 21 -7.50 -20.45 2.72
CA VAL A 21 -6.58 -19.97 3.77
C VAL A 21 -5.66 -18.87 3.24
N ASP A 22 -5.13 -19.02 2.04
CA ASP A 22 -4.24 -18.03 1.42
C ASP A 22 -4.96 -16.70 1.12
N SER A 23 -6.22 -16.74 0.67
CA SER A 23 -6.99 -15.52 0.42
C SER A 23 -7.36 -14.79 1.71
N TYR A 24 -7.53 -15.48 2.83
CA TYR A 24 -7.83 -14.90 4.13
C TYR A 24 -6.70 -13.99 4.62
N HIS A 25 -5.45 -14.42 4.48
CA HIS A 25 -4.29 -13.59 4.83
C HIS A 25 -4.21 -12.29 4.02
N GLU A 26 -4.57 -12.33 2.74
CA GLU A 26 -4.56 -11.12 1.90
C GLU A 26 -5.71 -10.17 2.23
N GLN A 27 -6.87 -10.70 2.63
CA GLN A 27 -7.99 -9.90 3.10
C GLN A 27 -7.68 -9.21 4.44
N ASP A 28 -7.03 -9.91 5.38
CA ASP A 28 -6.63 -9.32 6.65
C ASP A 28 -5.62 -8.19 6.45
N ARG A 29 -4.65 -8.35 5.54
CA ARG A 29 -3.73 -7.28 5.17
C ARG A 29 -4.44 -6.00 4.71
N VAL A 30 -5.53 -6.13 3.94
CA VAL A 30 -6.33 -4.98 3.50
C VAL A 30 -7.05 -4.34 4.69
N LYS A 31 -7.64 -5.14 5.60
CA LYS A 31 -8.30 -4.64 6.81
C LYS A 31 -7.31 -3.95 7.75
N ASP A 32 -6.13 -4.55 7.98
CA ASP A 32 -5.06 -3.98 8.80
C ASP A 32 -4.60 -2.63 8.25
N ALA A 33 -4.47 -2.50 6.92
CA ALA A 33 -4.17 -1.23 6.29
C ALA A 33 -5.26 -0.17 6.56
N GLY A 34 -6.53 -0.55 6.48
CA GLY A 34 -7.66 0.32 6.84
C GLY A 34 -7.61 0.77 8.30
N GLN A 35 -7.32 -0.16 9.21
CA GLN A 35 -7.19 0.15 10.63
C GLN A 35 -6.01 1.10 10.91
N VAL A 36 -4.84 0.84 10.33
CA VAL A 36 -3.66 1.73 10.47
C VAL A 36 -3.96 3.13 9.96
N LEU A 37 -4.58 3.27 8.78
CA LEU A 37 -4.94 4.58 8.24
C LEU A 37 -5.94 5.31 9.16
N LYS A 38 -6.98 4.62 9.63
CA LYS A 38 -7.97 5.16 10.56
C LYS A 38 -7.33 5.67 11.84
N GLU A 39 -6.41 4.91 12.42
CA GLU A 39 -5.70 5.30 13.63
C GLU A 39 -4.80 6.52 13.40
N ILE A 40 -4.05 6.56 12.29
CA ILE A 40 -3.21 7.70 11.93
C ILE A 40 -4.05 8.96 11.74
N LEU A 41 -5.15 8.90 10.99
CA LEU A 41 -6.01 10.06 10.72
C LEU A 41 -6.78 10.55 11.96
N ASN A 42 -6.77 9.81 13.06
CA ASN A 42 -7.33 10.23 14.35
C ASN A 42 -6.30 10.87 15.30
N ILE A 43 -5.02 10.89 14.94
CA ILE A 43 -3.97 11.59 15.71
C ILE A 43 -4.17 13.12 15.54
N PRO A 44 -4.07 13.94 16.58
CA PRO A 44 -4.28 15.41 16.47
C PRO A 44 -3.35 16.11 15.47
N GLU A 45 -2.09 15.69 15.41
CA GLU A 45 -1.09 16.18 14.45
C GLU A 45 -0.75 15.09 13.44
N ASN A 46 -1.74 14.68 12.66
CA ASN A 46 -1.61 13.65 11.64
C ASN A 46 -1.12 14.21 10.28
N ILE A 47 -1.40 13.47 9.23
CA ILE A 47 -1.20 13.88 7.83
C ILE A 47 -2.01 15.15 7.57
N PRO A 48 -1.40 16.25 7.08
CA PRO A 48 -2.13 17.46 6.70
C PRO A 48 -3.25 17.15 5.70
N GLN A 49 -4.45 17.69 5.96
CA GLN A 49 -5.63 17.40 5.16
C GLN A 49 -5.45 17.80 3.69
N ASP A 50 -4.81 18.96 3.45
CA ASP A 50 -4.52 19.47 2.12
C ASP A 50 -3.61 18.55 1.29
N LEU A 51 -2.66 17.85 1.93
CA LEU A 51 -1.81 16.84 1.29
C LEU A 51 -2.58 15.55 0.99
N LEU A 52 -3.45 15.13 1.90
CA LEU A 52 -4.30 13.97 1.66
C LEU A 52 -5.28 14.24 0.51
N ASP A 53 -5.83 15.46 0.42
CA ASP A 53 -6.75 15.89 -0.65
C ASP A 53 -6.07 16.02 -2.01
N LYS A 54 -4.77 16.31 -2.03
CA LYS A 54 -3.95 16.37 -3.26
C LYS A 54 -3.35 15.01 -3.67
N ALA A 55 -3.46 13.98 -2.82
CA ALA A 55 -2.88 12.68 -3.12
C ALA A 55 -3.66 11.94 -4.21
N GLU A 56 -2.95 11.45 -5.22
CA GLU A 56 -3.46 10.56 -6.26
C GLU A 56 -3.67 9.15 -5.75
N CYS A 57 -2.71 8.69 -4.94
CA CYS A 57 -2.73 7.37 -4.31
C CYS A 57 -2.24 7.45 -2.87
N VAL A 58 -2.68 6.48 -2.06
CA VAL A 58 -2.17 6.23 -0.71
C VAL A 58 -1.64 4.81 -0.66
N VAL A 59 -0.41 4.64 -0.16
CA VAL A 59 0.18 3.33 0.14
C VAL A 59 0.21 3.16 1.64
N ILE A 60 -0.32 2.07 2.16
CA ILE A 60 -0.36 1.78 3.59
C ILE A 60 0.33 0.44 3.82
N LEU A 61 1.35 0.43 4.67
CA LEU A 61 2.21 -0.70 4.95
C LEU A 61 2.20 -0.98 6.46
N PRO A 62 1.28 -1.80 6.97
CA PRO A 62 1.23 -2.16 8.38
C PRO A 62 2.45 -2.96 8.81
N SER A 63 2.94 -2.68 10.00
CA SER A 63 3.93 -3.49 10.73
C SER A 63 5.14 -3.91 9.89
N VAL A 64 5.72 -2.97 9.14
CA VAL A 64 6.98 -3.19 8.42
C VAL A 64 8.06 -3.56 9.42
N LYS A 65 8.64 -4.73 9.25
CA LYS A 65 9.67 -5.27 10.13
C LYS A 65 11.03 -4.77 9.69
N LYS A 66 11.79 -4.25 10.64
CA LYS A 66 13.20 -3.90 10.47
C LYS A 66 14.03 -4.81 11.37
N ALA A 67 15.06 -5.41 10.83
CA ALA A 67 16.05 -6.15 11.59
C ALA A 67 17.44 -5.67 11.17
N ALA A 68 18.27 -5.31 12.14
CA ALA A 68 19.62 -4.82 11.88
C ALA A 68 20.60 -5.32 12.95
N PHE A 69 21.80 -5.71 12.50
CA PHE A 69 22.94 -6.03 13.36
C PHE A 69 24.17 -5.23 12.95
N VAL A 70 24.64 -5.29 11.74
CA VAL A 70 25.65 -4.44 11.10
C VAL A 70 25.09 -3.96 9.77
N PHE A 71 24.34 -4.85 9.12
CA PHE A 71 23.52 -4.59 7.97
C PHE A 71 22.06 -4.72 8.41
N GLY A 72 21.23 -3.79 8.01
CA GLY A 72 19.81 -3.82 8.27
C GLY A 72 19.03 -4.19 7.01
N ALA A 73 17.94 -4.92 7.21
CA ALA A 73 16.94 -5.16 6.20
C ALA A 73 15.57 -4.74 6.73
N SER A 74 14.76 -4.16 5.87
CA SER A 74 13.36 -3.89 6.14
C SER A 74 12.49 -4.61 5.12
N TYR A 75 11.40 -5.19 5.61
CA TYR A 75 10.41 -5.84 4.78
C TYR A 75 9.01 -5.59 5.34
N GLY A 76 8.12 -5.19 4.48
CA GLY A 76 6.71 -5.00 4.83
C GLY A 76 5.80 -5.24 3.65
N ARG A 77 4.55 -5.54 3.95
CA ARG A 77 3.50 -5.80 2.97
C ARG A 77 2.30 -4.93 3.32
N GLY A 78 1.60 -4.46 2.30
CA GLY A 78 0.44 -3.62 2.49
C GLY A 78 -0.33 -3.42 1.21
N VAL A 79 -0.97 -2.27 1.07
CA VAL A 79 -1.85 -1.95 -0.04
C VAL A 79 -1.49 -0.60 -0.65
N MET A 80 -1.74 -0.45 -1.93
CA MET A 80 -1.82 0.81 -2.63
C MET A 80 -3.24 0.99 -3.14
N ILE A 81 -3.84 2.12 -2.86
CA ILE A 81 -5.16 2.51 -3.32
C ILE A 81 -5.07 3.87 -3.99
N CYS A 82 -5.70 4.03 -5.13
CA CYS A 82 -5.69 5.28 -5.89
C CYS A 82 -7.10 5.75 -6.19
N ARG A 83 -7.20 7.02 -6.52
CA ARG A 83 -8.42 7.59 -7.09
C ARG A 83 -8.61 7.03 -8.51
N GLY A 84 -9.84 6.78 -8.88
CA GLY A 84 -10.21 6.30 -10.20
C GLY A 84 -10.31 7.42 -11.25
N GLY A 85 -10.63 7.01 -12.48
CA GLY A 85 -10.83 7.93 -13.60
C GLY A 85 -9.53 8.39 -14.26
N GLN A 86 -9.69 9.09 -15.40
CA GLN A 86 -8.55 9.74 -16.05
C GLN A 86 -7.98 10.81 -15.10
N HIS A 87 -6.67 10.88 -14.98
CA HIS A 87 -5.98 11.83 -14.12
C HIS A 87 -6.35 11.75 -12.62
N PHE A 88 -6.78 10.57 -12.13
CA PHE A 88 -7.09 10.34 -10.72
C PHE A 88 -8.13 11.31 -10.10
N THR A 89 -9.10 11.74 -10.90
CA THR A 89 -10.13 12.71 -10.48
C THR A 89 -11.38 12.09 -9.86
N GLY A 90 -11.50 10.74 -9.89
CA GLY A 90 -12.64 10.01 -9.38
C GLY A 90 -12.56 9.67 -7.88
N LEU A 91 -13.51 8.87 -7.43
CA LEU A 91 -13.52 8.28 -6.09
C LEU A 91 -12.41 7.24 -5.92
N TRP A 92 -12.10 6.87 -4.68
CA TRP A 92 -11.10 5.85 -4.36
C TRP A 92 -11.54 4.47 -4.86
N GLY A 93 -10.61 3.76 -5.53
CA GLY A 93 -10.89 2.51 -6.23
C GLY A 93 -10.53 1.25 -5.45
N ALA A 94 -10.43 0.13 -6.16
CA ALA A 94 -9.99 -1.14 -5.60
C ALA A 94 -8.48 -1.10 -5.28
N PRO A 95 -8.04 -1.62 -4.10
CA PRO A 95 -6.64 -1.63 -3.73
C PRO A 95 -5.85 -2.72 -4.45
N ALA A 96 -4.59 -2.46 -4.78
CA ALA A 96 -3.62 -3.49 -5.15
C ALA A 96 -2.66 -3.74 -4.00
N LEU A 97 -2.20 -4.98 -3.86
CA LEU A 97 -1.27 -5.39 -2.82
C LEU A 97 0.18 -5.08 -3.23
N TYR A 98 0.94 -4.56 -2.29
CA TYR A 98 2.32 -4.10 -2.47
C TYR A 98 3.24 -4.64 -1.38
N ALA A 99 4.53 -4.67 -1.68
CA ALA A 99 5.59 -4.97 -0.73
C ALA A 99 6.67 -3.87 -0.76
N LEU A 100 7.17 -3.51 0.43
CA LEU A 100 8.30 -2.64 0.63
C LEU A 100 9.51 -3.50 1.04
N GLU A 101 10.62 -3.28 0.38
CA GLU A 101 11.90 -3.93 0.63
C GLU A 101 12.95 -2.83 0.78
N GLY A 102 13.76 -2.87 1.84
CA GLY A 102 14.81 -1.90 2.06
C GLY A 102 16.03 -2.52 2.70
N GLY A 103 17.19 -1.98 2.35
CA GLY A 103 18.46 -2.23 3.03
C GLY A 103 18.87 -0.98 3.81
N SER A 104 19.40 -1.13 5.01
CA SER A 104 19.99 -0.04 5.76
C SER A 104 21.37 -0.44 6.27
N PHE A 105 22.27 0.54 6.30
CA PHE A 105 23.60 0.41 6.88
C PHE A 105 23.58 1.15 8.23
N GLY A 106 24.00 0.51 9.31
CA GLY A 106 24.11 1.18 10.60
C GLY A 106 24.19 0.23 11.78
N LEU A 107 24.83 0.69 12.84
CA LEU A 107 24.95 0.00 14.13
C LEU A 107 23.62 0.12 14.93
N GLN A 108 22.58 -0.55 14.46
CA GLN A 108 21.35 -0.71 15.23
C GLN A 108 21.12 -2.20 15.51
N ILE A 109 21.04 -2.54 16.78
CA ILE A 109 20.71 -3.90 17.23
C ILE A 109 19.23 -3.86 17.66
N GLY A 110 18.39 -4.63 16.98
CA GLY A 110 16.99 -4.77 17.39
C GLY A 110 16.05 -5.12 16.26
N GLY A 111 14.88 -5.61 16.64
CA GLY A 111 13.74 -5.81 15.76
C GLY A 111 12.68 -4.75 16.06
N GLU A 112 12.19 -4.06 15.06
CA GLU A 112 11.17 -3.03 15.16
C GLU A 112 10.06 -3.27 14.14
N ALA A 113 8.83 -3.01 14.53
CA ALA A 113 7.67 -3.00 13.65
C ALA A 113 7.13 -1.57 13.56
N THR A 114 7.03 -1.03 12.36
CA THR A 114 6.63 0.35 12.09
C THR A 114 5.58 0.37 11.00
N ASP A 115 4.51 1.10 11.19
CA ASP A 115 3.53 1.36 10.14
C ASP A 115 4.01 2.52 9.27
N PHE A 116 3.84 2.38 7.96
CA PHE A 116 4.11 3.48 7.02
C PHE A 116 2.89 3.83 6.21
N VAL A 117 2.73 5.14 5.96
CA VAL A 117 1.79 5.68 5.00
C VAL A 117 2.55 6.57 4.02
N LEU A 118 2.37 6.33 2.72
CA LEU A 118 2.96 7.11 1.67
C LEU A 118 1.84 7.77 0.86
N LEU A 119 1.95 9.07 0.67
CA LEU A 119 1.09 9.83 -0.24
C LEU A 119 1.81 9.97 -1.58
N VAL A 120 1.16 9.59 -2.66
CA VAL A 120 1.64 9.78 -4.03
C VAL A 120 1.01 11.07 -4.55
N MET A 121 1.82 12.09 -4.74
CA MET A 121 1.39 13.48 -4.88
C MET A 121 1.13 13.92 -6.32
N ASN A 122 1.47 13.09 -7.31
CA ASN A 122 1.24 13.43 -8.72
C ASN A 122 1.08 12.16 -9.59
N PRO A 123 0.51 12.32 -10.80
CA PRO A 123 0.29 11.19 -11.71
C PRO A 123 1.57 10.50 -12.19
N LYS A 124 2.71 11.21 -12.22
CA LYS A 124 3.99 10.61 -12.60
C LYS A 124 4.43 9.58 -11.58
N GLY A 125 4.42 9.91 -10.28
CA GLY A 125 4.68 8.98 -9.18
C GLY A 125 3.72 7.79 -9.18
N ALA A 126 2.41 8.05 -9.40
CA ALA A 126 1.41 6.99 -9.50
C ALA A 126 1.70 6.03 -10.66
N ARG A 127 1.97 6.55 -11.86
CA ARG A 127 2.32 5.72 -13.03
C ARG A 127 3.60 4.91 -12.81
N SER A 128 4.62 5.49 -12.18
CA SER A 128 5.86 4.79 -11.83
C SER A 128 5.57 3.58 -10.94
N LEU A 129 4.78 3.75 -9.87
CA LEU A 129 4.41 2.67 -8.95
C LEU A 129 3.54 1.59 -9.63
N LEU A 130 2.69 1.97 -10.59
CA LEU A 130 1.85 1.01 -11.32
C LEU A 130 2.62 0.21 -12.36
N SER A 131 3.81 0.64 -12.80
CA SER A 131 4.56 -0.02 -13.87
C SER A 131 5.26 -1.29 -13.39
N SER A 132 5.98 -1.25 -12.27
CA SER A 132 6.69 -2.42 -11.73
C SER A 132 7.28 -2.18 -10.35
N LYS A 133 8.58 -2.27 -10.24
CA LYS A 133 9.41 -2.06 -9.06
C LYS A 133 9.99 -0.65 -9.10
N VAL A 134 9.82 0.12 -8.02
CA VAL A 134 10.27 1.51 -7.92
C VAL A 134 11.21 1.66 -6.74
N LYS A 135 12.40 2.19 -6.97
CA LYS A 135 13.34 2.59 -5.93
C LYS A 135 13.02 4.03 -5.51
N LEU A 136 12.63 4.18 -4.25
CA LEU A 136 12.31 5.48 -3.67
C LEU A 136 13.58 6.33 -3.54
N GLY A 137 13.50 7.60 -3.95
CA GLY A 137 14.63 8.50 -4.04
C GLY A 137 15.50 8.34 -5.30
N GLY A 138 15.25 7.29 -6.10
CA GLY A 138 15.94 7.03 -7.38
C GLY A 138 14.97 7.13 -8.55
N ASP A 139 14.03 6.18 -8.66
CA ASP A 139 13.08 6.12 -9.77
C ASP A 139 11.89 7.07 -9.57
N ALA A 140 11.54 7.34 -8.30
CA ALA A 140 10.56 8.34 -7.91
C ALA A 140 11.10 9.16 -6.75
N SER A 141 10.98 10.48 -6.81
CA SER A 141 11.42 11.35 -5.72
C SER A 141 10.57 11.11 -4.47
N ALA A 142 11.23 10.94 -3.33
CA ALA A 142 10.58 10.67 -2.06
C ALA A 142 11.11 11.59 -0.98
N ALA A 143 10.24 12.10 -0.12
CA ALA A 143 10.61 12.94 1.01
C ALA A 143 9.83 12.59 2.27
N ALA A 144 10.35 13.02 3.42
CA ALA A 144 9.62 12.98 4.68
C ALA A 144 8.45 13.97 4.62
N GLY A 145 7.23 13.47 4.88
CA GLY A 145 6.04 14.32 4.86
C GLY A 145 6.01 15.29 6.05
N PRO A 146 5.51 16.52 5.87
CA PRO A 146 5.26 17.44 7.00
C PRO A 146 4.09 16.94 7.83
N LYS A 147 4.07 17.24 9.13
CA LYS A 147 2.98 16.87 10.04
C LYS A 147 2.28 18.10 10.61
N GLY A 148 1.03 17.93 11.06
CA GLY A 148 0.28 18.99 11.70
C GLY A 148 -0.56 19.80 10.72
N ARG A 149 -1.07 20.96 11.19
CA ARG A 149 -2.07 21.73 10.46
C ARG A 149 -1.55 22.52 9.25
N THR A 150 -0.25 22.67 9.13
CA THR A 150 0.33 23.54 8.09
C THR A 150 1.42 22.83 7.31
N ALA A 151 1.14 22.56 6.05
CA ALA A 151 2.20 22.35 5.05
C ALA A 151 2.94 23.68 4.73
N GLU A 152 2.50 24.82 5.28
CA GLU A 152 3.02 26.17 5.02
C GLU A 152 4.52 26.36 5.36
N GLY A 153 5.08 25.48 6.19
CA GLY A 153 6.52 25.46 6.49
C GLY A 153 7.31 24.38 5.72
N ALA A 154 6.68 23.67 4.80
CA ALA A 154 7.37 22.67 4.01
C ALA A 154 8.31 23.34 3.01
N THR A 155 9.54 22.81 2.89
CA THR A 155 10.50 23.31 1.89
C THR A 155 10.03 22.95 0.47
N ASP A 156 10.48 23.71 -0.54
CA ASP A 156 10.17 23.45 -1.96
C ASP A 156 10.49 22.00 -2.36
N ILE A 157 11.50 21.38 -1.75
CA ILE A 157 11.88 19.98 -1.98
C ILE A 157 10.76 19.03 -1.55
N VAL A 158 10.14 19.28 -0.39
CA VAL A 158 9.02 18.44 0.11
C VAL A 158 7.80 18.62 -0.78
N MET A 159 7.51 19.86 -1.19
CA MET A 159 6.35 20.18 -2.04
C MET A 159 6.50 19.66 -3.47
N SER A 160 7.73 19.46 -3.95
CA SER A 160 8.02 18.91 -5.27
C SER A 160 8.21 17.38 -5.30
N ALA A 161 8.21 16.72 -4.13
CA ALA A 161 8.37 15.28 -4.06
C ALA A 161 7.17 14.55 -4.68
N GLU A 162 7.46 13.49 -5.43
CA GLU A 162 6.41 12.62 -5.99
C GLU A 162 5.75 11.75 -4.90
N ILE A 163 6.49 11.45 -3.83
CA ILE A 163 6.02 10.62 -2.73
C ILE A 163 6.39 11.27 -1.39
N LEU A 164 5.41 11.47 -0.53
CA LEU A 164 5.59 11.89 0.86
C LEU A 164 5.40 10.70 1.80
N SER A 165 6.34 10.46 2.70
CA SER A 165 6.35 9.28 3.56
C SER A 165 6.19 9.64 5.02
N TYR A 166 5.38 8.86 5.72
CA TYR A 166 5.10 8.98 7.15
C TYR A 166 5.28 7.64 7.84
N SER A 167 5.67 7.68 9.09
CA SER A 167 5.76 6.50 9.95
C SER A 167 4.98 6.67 11.25
N ARG A 168 4.48 5.55 11.76
CA ARG A 168 3.93 5.45 13.11
C ARG A 168 4.58 4.28 13.84
N ASN A 169 5.17 4.57 14.99
CA ASN A 169 5.79 3.56 15.84
C ASN A 169 5.54 3.89 17.31
N LYS A 170 5.03 2.93 18.09
CA LYS A 170 4.75 3.07 19.52
C LYS A 170 3.99 4.36 19.88
N GLY A 171 3.02 4.74 19.05
CA GLY A 171 2.22 5.97 19.26
C GLY A 171 2.85 7.27 18.75
N LEU A 172 4.11 7.24 18.33
CA LEU A 172 4.77 8.41 17.72
C LEU A 172 4.51 8.41 16.22
N PHE A 173 4.05 9.56 15.71
CA PHE A 173 3.83 9.80 14.28
C PHE A 173 4.79 10.88 13.77
N ALA A 174 5.45 10.63 12.64
CA ALA A 174 6.39 11.56 12.03
C ALA A 174 6.53 11.33 10.53
N GLY A 175 6.90 12.39 9.80
CA GLY A 175 7.46 12.23 8.46
C GLY A 175 8.81 11.51 8.51
N VAL A 176 9.06 10.66 7.53
CA VAL A 176 10.26 9.82 7.48
C VAL A 176 10.73 9.65 6.03
N SER A 177 12.05 9.66 5.79
CA SER A 177 12.56 9.29 4.47
C SER A 177 12.64 7.77 4.33
N LEU A 178 12.13 7.27 3.22
CA LEU A 178 12.25 5.88 2.78
C LEU A 178 13.17 5.73 1.56
N GLU A 179 14.03 6.72 1.32
CA GLU A 179 15.01 6.67 0.23
C GLU A 179 15.87 5.41 0.28
N GLY A 180 16.13 4.85 -0.87
CA GLY A 180 16.86 3.58 -1.00
C GLY A 180 16.00 2.33 -0.84
N SER A 181 14.80 2.46 -0.27
CA SER A 181 13.83 1.35 -0.22
C SER A 181 13.18 1.15 -1.59
N THR A 182 12.70 -0.06 -1.82
CA THR A 182 12.01 -0.44 -3.04
C THR A 182 10.57 -0.80 -2.75
N LEU A 183 9.66 -0.19 -3.49
CA LEU A 183 8.23 -0.52 -3.47
C LEU A 183 7.87 -1.27 -4.74
N ARG A 184 7.19 -2.40 -4.60
CA ARG A 184 6.78 -3.23 -5.75
C ARG A 184 5.38 -3.81 -5.57
N SER A 185 4.70 -4.04 -6.70
CA SER A 185 3.45 -4.79 -6.71
C SER A 185 3.69 -6.25 -6.25
N ASP A 186 2.83 -6.75 -5.37
CA ASP A 186 2.80 -8.15 -4.93
C ASP A 186 1.78 -8.92 -5.77
N ASN A 187 2.21 -9.27 -7.00
CA ASN A 187 1.31 -9.89 -7.98
C ASN A 187 0.73 -11.22 -7.52
N SER A 188 1.49 -12.01 -6.76
CA SER A 188 1.00 -13.28 -6.20
C SER A 188 -0.10 -13.06 -5.17
N ALA A 189 0.05 -12.05 -4.33
CA ALA A 189 -0.97 -11.66 -3.37
C ALA A 189 -2.21 -11.06 -4.07
N ASN A 190 -2.02 -10.27 -5.11
CA ASN A 190 -3.13 -9.76 -5.93
C ASN A 190 -3.93 -10.91 -6.56
N GLU A 191 -3.24 -11.93 -7.11
CA GLU A 191 -3.90 -13.11 -7.66
C GLU A 191 -4.74 -13.86 -6.60
N LYS A 192 -4.21 -14.01 -5.39
CA LYS A 192 -4.92 -14.65 -4.26
C LYS A 192 -6.14 -13.83 -3.81
N LEU A 193 -5.99 -12.49 -3.71
CA LEU A 193 -7.07 -11.61 -3.28
C LEU A 193 -8.23 -11.57 -4.29
N TYR A 194 -7.91 -11.51 -5.58
CA TYR A 194 -8.89 -11.31 -6.65
C TYR A 194 -9.29 -12.60 -7.39
N GLY A 195 -8.64 -13.73 -7.10
CA GLY A 195 -8.91 -15.02 -7.75
C GLY A 195 -8.51 -15.05 -9.23
N GLN A 196 -7.75 -14.05 -9.70
CA GLN A 196 -7.31 -13.93 -11.10
C GLN A 196 -5.97 -13.20 -11.19
N LYS A 197 -5.17 -13.56 -12.19
CA LYS A 197 -3.83 -13.00 -12.40
C LYS A 197 -3.93 -11.61 -13.02
N LEU A 198 -3.77 -10.58 -12.21
CA LEU A 198 -3.84 -9.17 -12.61
C LEU A 198 -2.62 -8.39 -12.11
N SER A 199 -2.14 -7.47 -12.93
CA SER A 199 -1.15 -6.48 -12.49
C SER A 199 -1.82 -5.36 -11.67
N ALA A 200 -1.04 -4.62 -10.88
CA ALA A 200 -1.54 -3.46 -10.15
C ALA A 200 -2.15 -2.41 -11.10
N LYS A 201 -1.58 -2.23 -12.30
CA LYS A 201 -2.14 -1.35 -13.33
C LYS A 201 -3.55 -1.78 -13.76
N GLN A 202 -3.75 -3.08 -13.97
CA GLN A 202 -5.05 -3.62 -14.35
C GLN A 202 -6.10 -3.48 -13.24
N ILE A 203 -5.68 -3.61 -11.99
CA ILE A 203 -6.56 -3.44 -10.83
C ILE A 203 -6.94 -1.96 -10.67
N ILE A 204 -5.95 -1.06 -10.60
CA ILE A 204 -6.11 0.33 -10.19
C ILE A 204 -6.48 1.23 -11.37
N ALA A 205 -5.72 1.21 -12.47
CA ALA A 205 -5.90 2.16 -13.56
C ALA A 205 -6.94 1.67 -14.58
N GLU A 206 -7.00 0.36 -14.84
CA GLU A 206 -7.91 -0.22 -15.82
C GLU A 206 -9.23 -0.70 -15.19
N ASN A 207 -9.38 -0.59 -13.86
CA ASN A 207 -10.58 -0.96 -13.09
C ASN A 207 -11.15 -2.35 -13.44
N LYS A 208 -10.27 -3.35 -13.66
CA LYS A 208 -10.70 -4.69 -14.07
C LYS A 208 -11.37 -5.51 -12.96
N VAL A 209 -11.39 -4.99 -11.74
CA VAL A 209 -11.99 -5.64 -10.58
C VAL A 209 -12.91 -4.69 -9.83
N LYS A 210 -13.90 -5.25 -9.14
CA LYS A 210 -14.68 -4.52 -8.14
C LYS A 210 -13.93 -4.46 -6.83
N THR A 211 -14.19 -3.42 -6.03
CA THR A 211 -13.67 -3.31 -4.68
C THR A 211 -14.13 -4.51 -3.84
N PRO A 212 -13.20 -5.32 -3.29
CA PRO A 212 -13.55 -6.49 -2.51
C PRO A 212 -14.15 -6.08 -1.15
N ALA A 213 -14.95 -6.96 -0.56
CA ALA A 213 -15.64 -6.67 0.71
C ALA A 213 -14.68 -6.24 1.83
N CYS A 214 -13.49 -6.84 1.91
CA CYS A 214 -12.46 -6.49 2.90
C CYS A 214 -11.88 -5.08 2.74
N ALA A 215 -12.06 -4.43 1.59
CA ALA A 215 -11.56 -3.08 1.31
C ALA A 215 -12.63 -1.99 1.44
N GLN A 216 -13.89 -2.34 1.64
CA GLN A 216 -14.99 -1.36 1.68
C GLN A 216 -14.82 -0.32 2.79
N GLU A 217 -14.37 -0.72 3.98
CA GLU A 217 -14.13 0.21 5.08
C GLU A 217 -12.96 1.18 4.78
N LEU A 218 -11.89 0.70 4.17
CA LEU A 218 -10.76 1.52 3.76
C LEU A 218 -11.17 2.54 2.69
N VAL A 219 -11.91 2.09 1.66
CA VAL A 219 -12.43 2.97 0.60
C VAL A 219 -13.38 4.01 1.19
N ALA A 220 -14.36 3.59 2.00
CA ALA A 220 -15.30 4.49 2.63
C ALA A 220 -14.62 5.52 3.56
N LEU A 221 -13.56 5.12 4.26
CA LEU A 221 -12.77 6.03 5.08
C LEU A 221 -12.10 7.12 4.22
N LEU A 222 -11.48 6.73 3.11
CA LEU A 222 -10.82 7.66 2.18
C LEU A 222 -11.84 8.56 1.46
N ASP A 223 -12.94 8.00 0.98
CA ASP A 223 -14.03 8.79 0.35
C ASP A 223 -14.63 9.81 1.32
N LYS A 224 -14.74 9.47 2.61
CA LYS A 224 -15.21 10.38 3.64
C LYS A 224 -14.18 11.46 3.99
N LYS A 225 -12.91 11.09 4.10
CA LYS A 225 -11.83 11.99 4.55
C LYS A 225 -11.27 12.86 3.44
N SER A 226 -11.28 12.38 2.20
CA SER A 226 -10.74 13.06 1.04
C SER A 226 -11.58 12.73 -0.22
N PRO A 227 -12.81 13.31 -0.31
CA PRO A 227 -13.78 12.95 -1.34
C PRO A 227 -13.44 13.48 -2.73
N LYS A 228 -12.57 14.49 -2.81
CA LYS A 228 -12.18 15.14 -4.09
C LYS A 228 -10.67 15.21 -4.20
N ASN A 229 -10.18 15.09 -5.42
CA ASN A 229 -8.79 15.38 -5.72
C ASN A 229 -8.62 16.90 -5.87
N LEU A 230 -7.75 17.50 -5.07
CA LEU A 230 -7.40 18.92 -5.10
C LEU A 230 -5.96 19.13 -5.57
N SER A 231 -5.36 18.16 -6.27
CA SER A 231 -4.05 18.32 -6.89
C SER A 231 -4.07 19.46 -7.93
N ASP A 232 -2.91 20.08 -8.17
CA ASP A 232 -2.79 21.12 -9.18
C ASP A 232 -3.14 20.53 -10.57
N PRO A 233 -4.10 21.12 -11.31
CA PRO A 233 -4.43 20.68 -12.67
C PRO A 233 -3.22 20.60 -13.61
N LYS A 234 -2.20 21.45 -13.40
CA LYS A 234 -0.95 21.41 -14.18
C LYS A 234 -0.08 20.19 -13.86
N SER A 235 -0.22 19.59 -12.68
CA SER A 235 0.47 18.35 -12.32
C SER A 235 -0.18 17.11 -12.94
N LEU A 236 -1.38 17.26 -13.51
CA LEU A 236 -2.17 16.21 -14.13
C LEU A 236 -1.88 16.03 -15.63
N GLU A 237 -1.15 16.95 -16.27
CA GLU A 237 -0.67 16.86 -17.65
C GLU A 237 0.66 16.09 -17.74
#